data_dc34dbbf364493a515315f3a6e561c5f
#
_entry.id   dc34dbbf364493a515315f3a6e561c5f
#
_cell.length_a   1.000
_cell.length_b   1.000
_cell.length_c   1.000
_cell.angle_alpha   90.00
_cell.angle_beta   90.00
_cell.angle_gamma   90.00
#
_symmetry.space_group_name_H-M   'P 1'
#
loop_
_entity.id
_entity.type
_entity.pdbx_description
1 polymer ?
#
loop_
_entity_poly.entity_id
_entity_poly.type
_entity_poly.pdbx_seq_one_letter_code
_entity_poly.pdbx_strand_id
1 'polypeptide(L)'
;MSLKKKVRKTLSLFFPKGYQKEKFKLFFYNVVSPKNVKFGIENSNKGVLFKTNFKGINLTTAEALYHVRPDFDYYLHFYDVKDGDVVIDAGANLGHISIYLSKKAGQNGKIYAFEPDKFNIEKMKKNMALNPDLPNNIVIKDLLLWNENTWIDFEEAGTVGSSAVWFSGKENVVKKEAVTIDSWAISNNISKLDFIKMDIEGAEIEALGGCVEVIKKFKPNFAIASYHI
;
A
#
# COMPACT_ATOMS: atom_id res chain seq x y z
N MET A 1 7.03 18.74 -25.98
CA MET A 1 7.66 17.98 -24.86
C MET A 1 7.63 18.88 -23.63
N SER A 2 6.96 18.50 -22.53
CA SER A 2 6.80 19.38 -21.37
C SER A 2 8.16 19.71 -20.72
N LEU A 3 8.27 20.88 -20.08
CA LEU A 3 9.47 21.33 -19.37
C LEU A 3 9.99 20.25 -18.40
N LYS A 4 9.07 19.55 -17.70
CA LYS A 4 9.40 18.41 -16.85
C LYS A 4 10.14 17.28 -17.58
N LYS A 5 9.73 16.93 -18.80
CA LYS A 5 10.44 15.92 -19.63
C LYS A 5 11.82 16.37 -20.07
N LYS A 6 12.00 17.66 -20.42
CA LYS A 6 13.31 18.22 -20.77
C LYS A 6 14.26 18.20 -19.57
N VAL A 7 13.84 18.72 -18.42
CA VAL A 7 14.62 18.71 -17.16
C VAL A 7 14.99 17.28 -16.75
N ARG A 8 14.05 16.33 -16.82
CA ARG A 8 14.33 14.91 -16.50
C ARG A 8 15.36 14.28 -17.46
N LYS A 9 15.31 14.62 -18.76
CA LYS A 9 16.26 14.14 -19.77
C LYS A 9 17.65 14.74 -19.53
N THR A 10 17.74 16.04 -19.28
CA THR A 10 19.02 16.73 -18.99
C THR A 10 19.66 16.21 -17.71
N LEU A 11 18.89 16.08 -16.61
CA LEU A 11 19.38 15.49 -15.36
C LEU A 11 19.85 14.03 -15.53
N SER A 12 19.22 13.26 -16.43
CA SER A 12 19.63 11.88 -16.67
C SER A 12 20.99 11.75 -17.42
N LEU A 13 21.43 12.80 -18.09
CA LEU A 13 22.75 12.86 -18.72
C LEU A 13 23.87 13.11 -17.72
N PHE A 14 23.61 13.95 -16.70
CA PHE A 14 24.60 14.28 -15.68
C PHE A 14 24.66 13.27 -14.52
N PHE A 15 23.59 12.53 -14.28
CA PHE A 15 23.51 11.51 -13.22
C PHE A 15 23.13 10.15 -13.83
N PRO A 16 24.11 9.28 -14.15
CA PRO A 16 23.86 7.94 -14.63
C PRO A 16 23.03 7.14 -13.59
N LYS A 17 22.29 6.13 -14.07
CA LYS A 17 21.50 5.24 -13.19
C LYS A 17 22.40 4.70 -12.07
N GLY A 18 21.89 4.66 -10.84
CA GLY A 18 22.58 4.09 -9.70
C GLY A 18 22.50 4.97 -8.45
N TYR A 19 23.28 4.59 -7.46
CA TYR A 19 23.28 5.17 -6.11
C TYR A 19 23.43 6.70 -6.07
N GLN A 20 24.28 7.27 -6.92
CA GLN A 20 24.50 8.72 -6.97
C GLN A 20 23.25 9.50 -7.43
N LYS A 21 22.54 8.94 -8.42
CA LYS A 21 21.28 9.53 -8.88
C LYS A 21 20.21 9.50 -7.77
N GLU A 22 20.15 8.40 -7.03
CA GLU A 22 19.21 8.29 -5.91
C GLU A 22 19.59 9.25 -4.77
N LYS A 23 20.88 9.47 -4.47
CA LYS A 23 21.31 10.52 -3.53
C LYS A 23 20.84 11.92 -3.92
N PHE A 24 20.92 12.25 -5.21
CA PHE A 24 20.43 13.56 -5.68
C PHE A 24 18.91 13.70 -5.51
N LYS A 25 18.15 12.66 -5.88
CA LYS A 25 16.69 12.64 -5.67
C LYS A 25 16.36 12.76 -4.19
N LEU A 26 17.07 12.03 -3.34
CA LEU A 26 16.91 12.06 -1.90
C LEU A 26 17.09 13.48 -1.33
N PHE A 27 18.15 14.17 -1.74
CA PHE A 27 18.35 15.56 -1.34
C PHE A 27 17.16 16.44 -1.74
N PHE A 28 16.75 16.37 -3.02
CA PHE A 28 15.62 17.15 -3.53
C PHE A 28 14.32 16.85 -2.77
N TYR A 29 13.99 15.58 -2.59
CA TYR A 29 12.74 15.20 -1.91
C TYR A 29 12.75 15.56 -0.43
N ASN A 30 13.89 15.51 0.26
CA ASN A 30 13.99 15.96 1.65
C ASN A 30 13.83 17.48 1.79
N VAL A 31 14.19 18.26 0.76
CA VAL A 31 13.98 19.73 0.75
C VAL A 31 12.51 20.07 0.56
N VAL A 32 11.82 19.36 -0.38
CA VAL A 32 10.43 19.67 -0.75
C VAL A 32 9.39 18.91 0.07
N SER A 33 9.81 17.96 0.90
CA SER A 33 8.91 17.15 1.71
C SER A 33 8.49 17.86 2.99
N PRO A 34 7.28 17.58 3.51
CA PRO A 34 6.87 18.03 4.84
C PRO A 34 7.87 17.60 5.92
N LYS A 35 7.92 18.33 7.02
CA LYS A 35 8.82 18.05 8.15
C LYS A 35 8.61 16.67 8.79
N ASN A 36 7.43 16.10 8.64
CA ASN A 36 7.05 14.78 9.18
C ASN A 36 7.50 13.61 8.32
N VAL A 37 8.08 13.85 7.13
CA VAL A 37 8.58 12.80 6.23
C VAL A 37 10.05 13.04 5.92
N LYS A 38 10.88 12.02 6.14
CA LYS A 38 12.32 12.06 5.80
C LYS A 38 12.68 10.81 5.01
N PHE A 39 13.51 10.98 4.00
CA PHE A 39 14.01 9.90 3.16
C PHE A 39 15.51 9.69 3.37
N GLY A 40 15.92 8.42 3.32
CA GLY A 40 17.30 7.98 3.36
C GLY A 40 17.56 6.88 2.33
N ILE A 41 18.82 6.60 2.06
CA ILE A 41 19.24 5.44 1.27
C ILE A 41 20.43 4.77 1.94
N GLU A 42 20.48 3.45 1.76
CA GLU A 42 21.58 2.61 2.23
C GLU A 42 22.05 1.73 1.08
N ASN A 43 23.36 1.66 0.89
CA ASN A 43 23.94 0.71 -0.06
C ASN A 43 24.31 -0.56 0.69
N SER A 44 23.65 -1.64 0.35
CA SER A 44 23.85 -2.94 0.97
C SER A 44 24.32 -3.98 -0.06
N ASN A 45 24.76 -5.14 0.41
CA ASN A 45 25.07 -6.30 -0.45
C ASN A 45 23.83 -6.83 -1.21
N LYS A 46 22.62 -6.43 -0.80
CA LYS A 46 21.34 -6.71 -1.47
C LYS A 46 20.91 -5.62 -2.46
N GLY A 47 21.76 -4.62 -2.70
CA GLY A 47 21.47 -3.46 -3.53
C GLY A 47 21.12 -2.21 -2.71
N VAL A 48 20.57 -1.20 -3.38
CA VAL A 48 20.16 0.05 -2.74
C VAL A 48 18.84 -0.17 -2.00
N LEU A 49 18.87 0.10 -0.69
CA LEU A 49 17.68 0.10 0.16
C LEU A 49 17.25 1.54 0.45
N PHE A 50 15.94 1.74 0.49
CA PHE A 50 15.34 3.04 0.74
C PHE A 50 14.77 3.09 2.16
N LYS A 51 15.13 4.14 2.89
CA LYS A 51 14.63 4.42 4.24
C LYS A 51 13.61 5.54 4.15
N THR A 52 12.47 5.35 4.76
CA THR A 52 11.46 6.41 4.91
C THR A 52 11.11 6.52 6.38
N ASN A 53 11.24 7.72 6.94
CA ASN A 53 10.70 8.03 8.26
C ASN A 53 9.43 8.86 8.06
N PHE A 54 8.31 8.37 8.58
CA PHE A 54 7.05 9.09 8.59
C PHE A 54 6.54 9.18 10.02
N LYS A 55 6.39 10.41 10.54
CA LYS A 55 5.95 10.68 11.92
C LYS A 55 6.70 9.84 12.97
N GLY A 56 8.02 9.66 12.80
CA GLY A 56 8.87 8.91 13.72
C GLY A 56 8.95 7.40 13.46
N ILE A 57 8.13 6.85 12.58
CA ILE A 57 8.16 5.42 12.22
C ILE A 57 9.08 5.22 11.01
N ASN A 58 10.04 4.32 11.15
CA ASN A 58 10.96 3.96 10.10
C ASN A 58 10.47 2.79 9.26
N LEU A 59 10.59 2.93 7.95
CA LEU A 59 10.32 1.87 6.97
C LEU A 59 11.56 1.66 6.12
N THR A 60 11.87 0.42 5.82
CA THR A 60 12.89 0.05 4.84
C THR A 60 12.23 -0.68 3.69
N THR A 61 12.47 -0.24 2.46
CA THR A 61 11.89 -0.81 1.25
C THR A 61 12.93 -1.03 0.16
N ALA A 62 12.66 -1.94 -0.76
CA ALA A 62 13.50 -2.16 -1.92
C ALA A 62 13.28 -1.09 -3.01
N GLU A 63 12.14 -0.40 -2.98
CA GLU A 63 11.77 0.68 -3.90
C GLU A 63 11.68 2.02 -3.16
N ALA A 64 11.96 3.11 -3.89
CA ALA A 64 11.85 4.46 -3.34
C ALA A 64 10.39 4.89 -3.17
N LEU A 65 10.03 5.38 -2.00
CA LEU A 65 8.68 5.85 -1.67
C LEU A 65 8.47 7.36 -1.90
N TYR A 66 9.32 8.03 -2.69
CA TYR A 66 9.21 9.48 -2.89
C TYR A 66 7.89 9.92 -3.51
N HIS A 67 7.32 9.10 -4.39
CA HIS A 67 6.09 9.40 -5.11
C HIS A 67 4.82 9.02 -4.35
N VAL A 68 4.92 8.09 -3.39
CA VAL A 68 3.78 7.66 -2.55
C VAL A 68 3.73 8.40 -1.20
N ARG A 69 4.54 9.45 -1.03
CA ARG A 69 4.51 10.30 0.16
C ARG A 69 3.11 10.84 0.49
N PRO A 70 2.31 11.28 -0.50
CA PRO A 70 0.96 11.78 -0.22
C PRO A 70 0.06 10.73 0.43
N ASP A 71 0.26 9.45 0.15
CA ASP A 71 -0.58 8.34 0.64
C ASP A 71 -0.60 8.30 2.17
N PHE A 72 0.56 8.52 2.82
CA PHE A 72 0.64 8.58 4.27
C PHE A 72 -0.16 9.75 4.87
N ASP A 73 -0.17 10.91 4.19
CA ASP A 73 -0.90 12.08 4.65
C ASP A 73 -2.40 11.94 4.37
N TYR A 74 -2.80 11.37 3.24
CA TYR A 74 -4.20 11.22 2.85
C TYR A 74 -4.92 10.14 3.65
N TYR A 75 -4.35 8.93 3.72
CA TYR A 75 -5.02 7.81 4.41
C TYR A 75 -5.01 7.93 5.93
N LEU A 76 -4.04 8.66 6.50
CA LEU A 76 -3.83 8.77 7.94
C LEU A 76 -4.16 10.16 8.49
N HIS A 77 -4.95 10.94 7.74
CA HIS A 77 -5.28 12.31 8.12
C HIS A 77 -6.33 12.38 9.23
N PHE A 78 -7.38 11.58 9.10
CA PHE A 78 -8.54 11.63 10.00
C PHE A 78 -8.52 10.55 11.09
N TYR A 79 -7.72 9.51 10.91
CA TYR A 79 -7.60 8.44 11.89
C TYR A 79 -6.15 8.09 12.14
N ASP A 80 -5.73 8.21 13.39
CA ASP A 80 -4.40 7.77 13.84
C ASP A 80 -4.53 6.40 14.48
N VAL A 81 -4.06 5.35 13.78
CA VAL A 81 -4.08 3.97 14.24
C VAL A 81 -3.33 3.84 15.56
N LYS A 82 -3.90 3.10 16.51
CA LYS A 82 -3.43 2.94 17.90
C LYS A 82 -2.99 1.51 18.15
N ASP A 83 -2.23 1.32 19.24
CA ASP A 83 -1.90 -0.02 19.73
C ASP A 83 -3.16 -0.85 19.97
N GLY A 84 -3.17 -2.08 19.47
CA GLY A 84 -4.28 -3.00 19.54
C GLY A 84 -5.37 -2.82 18.48
N ASP A 85 -5.23 -1.90 17.53
CA ASP A 85 -6.21 -1.74 16.45
C ASP A 85 -6.15 -2.90 15.45
N VAL A 86 -7.33 -3.27 14.95
CA VAL A 86 -7.52 -4.21 13.85
C VAL A 86 -7.86 -3.44 12.60
N VAL A 87 -7.08 -3.67 11.54
CA VAL A 87 -7.11 -2.85 10.34
C VAL A 87 -7.23 -3.72 9.09
N ILE A 88 -8.03 -3.27 8.12
CA ILE A 88 -7.98 -3.73 6.74
C ILE A 88 -7.22 -2.70 5.90
N ASP A 89 -6.18 -3.14 5.20
CA ASP A 89 -5.48 -2.40 4.15
C ASP A 89 -5.86 -3.03 2.81
N ALA A 90 -6.89 -2.50 2.17
CA ALA A 90 -7.36 -2.93 0.86
C ALA A 90 -6.55 -2.22 -0.24
N GLY A 91 -5.94 -3.03 -1.12
CA GLY A 91 -4.95 -2.57 -2.09
C GLY A 91 -3.59 -2.31 -1.42
N ALA A 92 -3.03 -3.32 -0.77
CA ALA A 92 -1.81 -3.20 0.01
C ALA A 92 -0.55 -2.95 -0.84
N ASN A 93 -0.58 -3.29 -2.13
CA ASN A 93 0.48 -3.06 -3.10
C ASN A 93 1.86 -3.54 -2.58
N LEU A 94 2.86 -2.65 -2.51
CA LEU A 94 4.20 -2.92 -1.98
C LEU A 94 4.25 -3.11 -0.46
N GLY A 95 3.12 -2.98 0.24
CA GLY A 95 2.99 -3.15 1.67
C GLY A 95 3.53 -2.00 2.53
N HIS A 96 3.90 -0.87 1.97
CA HIS A 96 4.48 0.24 2.74
C HIS A 96 3.48 0.84 3.75
N ILE A 97 2.19 0.95 3.38
CA ILE A 97 1.13 1.36 4.31
C ILE A 97 0.89 0.26 5.35
N SER A 98 0.76 -1.01 4.94
CA SER A 98 0.60 -2.14 5.86
C SER A 98 1.73 -2.21 6.90
N ILE A 99 3.00 -2.01 6.49
CA ILE A 99 4.16 -1.99 7.40
C ILE A 99 4.04 -0.83 8.39
N TYR A 100 3.66 0.36 7.92
CA TYR A 100 3.44 1.50 8.80
C TYR A 100 2.34 1.25 9.81
N LEU A 101 1.17 0.78 9.34
CA LEU A 101 0.01 0.45 10.17
C LEU A 101 0.34 -0.64 11.19
N SER A 102 1.10 -1.65 10.79
CA SER A 102 1.57 -2.73 11.68
C SER A 102 2.40 -2.19 12.84
N LYS A 103 3.35 -1.31 12.56
CA LYS A 103 4.18 -0.68 13.60
C LYS A 103 3.37 0.24 14.52
N LYS A 104 2.32 0.88 14.01
CA LYS A 104 1.39 1.69 14.82
C LYS A 104 0.48 0.82 15.70
N ALA A 105 -0.08 -0.24 15.12
CA ALA A 105 -0.99 -1.14 15.82
C ALA A 105 -0.30 -2.04 16.85
N GLY A 106 1.04 -2.14 16.80
CA GLY A 106 1.84 -2.88 17.78
C GLY A 106 1.57 -4.37 17.80
N GLN A 107 2.11 -5.06 18.81
CA GLN A 107 1.99 -6.53 18.94
C GLN A 107 0.54 -7.00 19.18
N ASN A 108 -0.29 -6.15 19.75
CA ASN A 108 -1.69 -6.45 20.11
C ASN A 108 -2.66 -6.18 18.95
N GLY A 109 -2.21 -5.44 17.92
CA GLY A 109 -3.01 -5.13 16.74
C GLY A 109 -2.94 -6.19 15.66
N LYS A 110 -3.74 -6.02 14.59
CA LYS A 110 -3.78 -6.91 13.45
C LYS A 110 -4.01 -6.14 12.15
N ILE A 111 -3.24 -6.45 11.12
CA ILE A 111 -3.38 -5.86 9.79
C ILE A 111 -3.75 -6.97 8.81
N TYR A 112 -4.89 -6.84 8.17
CA TYR A 112 -5.31 -7.69 7.07
C TYR A 112 -5.06 -6.95 5.77
N ALA A 113 -4.00 -7.35 5.07
CA ALA A 113 -3.53 -6.71 3.84
C ALA A 113 -4.07 -7.47 2.62
N PHE A 114 -5.05 -6.90 1.94
CA PHE A 114 -5.64 -7.45 0.73
C PHE A 114 -4.88 -6.93 -0.49
N GLU A 115 -4.30 -7.85 -1.24
CA GLU A 115 -3.55 -7.58 -2.46
C GLU A 115 -3.69 -8.79 -3.40
N PRO A 116 -4.43 -8.67 -4.52
CA PRO A 116 -4.63 -9.78 -5.43
C PRO A 116 -3.50 -9.99 -6.43
N ASP A 117 -2.62 -9.00 -6.66
CA ASP A 117 -1.51 -9.14 -7.60
C ASP A 117 -0.34 -9.90 -6.95
N LYS A 118 -0.03 -11.08 -7.47
CA LYS A 118 1.07 -11.92 -6.96
C LYS A 118 2.44 -11.23 -7.00
N PHE A 119 2.68 -10.36 -7.98
CA PHE A 119 3.95 -9.64 -8.10
C PHE A 119 4.07 -8.56 -7.00
N ASN A 120 2.96 -7.91 -6.65
CA ASN A 120 2.92 -6.97 -5.54
C ASN A 120 3.06 -7.70 -4.21
N ILE A 121 2.40 -8.86 -4.02
CA ILE A 121 2.56 -9.72 -2.84
C ILE A 121 4.04 -10.11 -2.62
N GLU A 122 4.75 -10.50 -3.67
CA GLU A 122 6.17 -10.84 -3.59
C GLU A 122 7.03 -9.63 -3.16
N LYS A 123 6.74 -8.44 -3.70
CA LYS A 123 7.41 -7.20 -3.29
C LYS A 123 7.08 -6.84 -1.84
N MET A 124 5.82 -6.98 -1.44
CA MET A 124 5.37 -6.76 -0.07
C MET A 124 6.11 -7.66 0.91
N LYS A 125 6.17 -8.99 0.66
CA LYS A 125 6.92 -9.94 1.48
C LYS A 125 8.39 -9.55 1.61
N LYS A 126 9.01 -9.13 0.50
CA LYS A 126 10.39 -8.65 0.49
C LYS A 126 10.56 -7.39 1.35
N ASN A 127 9.65 -6.43 1.26
CA ASN A 127 9.67 -5.21 2.06
C ASN A 127 9.45 -5.53 3.55
N MET A 128 8.54 -6.44 3.89
CA MET A 128 8.36 -6.91 5.26
C MET A 128 9.66 -7.50 5.84
N ALA A 129 10.36 -8.35 5.08
CA ALA A 129 11.63 -8.95 5.50
C ALA A 129 12.78 -7.94 5.68
N LEU A 130 12.67 -6.73 5.13
CA LEU A 130 13.61 -5.63 5.33
C LEU A 130 13.36 -4.84 6.62
N ASN A 131 12.29 -5.16 7.36
CA ASN A 131 11.90 -4.49 8.61
C ASN A 131 11.87 -5.53 9.75
N PRO A 132 13.03 -5.89 10.34
CA PRO A 132 13.12 -6.94 11.36
C PRO A 132 12.42 -6.58 12.67
N ASP A 133 12.14 -5.30 12.90
CA ASP A 133 11.39 -4.76 14.03
C ASP A 133 9.86 -4.79 13.82
N LEU A 134 9.40 -5.36 12.69
CA LEU A 134 8.00 -5.44 12.36
C LEU A 134 7.28 -6.43 13.29
N PRO A 135 6.16 -6.05 13.93
CA PRO A 135 5.30 -6.98 14.63
C PRO A 135 4.83 -8.12 13.71
N ASN A 136 4.72 -9.35 14.23
CA ASN A 136 4.19 -10.48 13.46
C ASN A 136 2.66 -10.43 13.41
N ASN A 137 2.10 -9.33 12.90
CA ASN A 137 0.69 -9.03 12.95
C ASN A 137 0.07 -8.71 11.58
N ILE A 138 0.85 -8.80 10.47
CA ILE A 138 0.33 -8.63 9.10
C ILE A 138 -0.07 -9.99 8.55
N VAL A 139 -1.32 -10.08 8.07
CA VAL A 139 -1.85 -11.24 7.34
C VAL A 139 -2.17 -10.82 5.92
N ILE A 140 -1.40 -11.33 4.97
CA ILE A 140 -1.63 -11.08 3.54
C ILE A 140 -2.79 -11.95 3.06
N LYS A 141 -3.72 -11.36 2.31
CA LYS A 141 -4.86 -12.01 1.67
C LYS A 141 -4.77 -11.80 0.16
N ASP A 142 -4.51 -12.88 -0.58
CA ASP A 142 -4.54 -12.91 -2.06
C ASP A 142 -6.01 -13.03 -2.51
N LEU A 143 -6.78 -11.95 -2.29
CA LEU A 143 -8.22 -11.88 -2.56
C LEU A 143 -8.57 -10.49 -3.08
N LEU A 144 -9.54 -10.43 -3.97
CA LEU A 144 -10.24 -9.21 -4.34
C LEU A 144 -11.35 -8.91 -3.32
N LEU A 145 -11.59 -7.63 -3.06
CA LEU A 145 -12.78 -7.18 -2.32
C LEU A 145 -13.84 -6.71 -3.30
N TRP A 146 -15.07 -7.23 -3.14
CA TRP A 146 -16.17 -7.01 -4.07
C TRP A 146 -17.52 -6.99 -3.34
N ASN A 147 -18.62 -6.79 -4.09
CA ASN A 147 -19.98 -6.79 -3.55
C ASN A 147 -20.60 -8.20 -3.41
N GLU A 148 -19.97 -9.21 -3.96
CA GLU A 148 -20.38 -10.63 -3.85
C GLU A 148 -19.17 -11.57 -3.86
N ASN A 149 -19.38 -12.80 -3.36
CA ASN A 149 -18.35 -13.84 -3.43
C ASN A 149 -18.40 -14.49 -4.81
N THR A 150 -17.37 -14.28 -5.62
CA THR A 150 -17.32 -14.72 -7.01
C THR A 150 -15.89 -14.84 -7.54
N TRP A 151 -15.71 -15.11 -8.82
CA TRP A 151 -14.43 -15.08 -9.52
C TRP A 151 -14.46 -13.99 -10.58
N ILE A 152 -13.49 -13.10 -10.52
CA ILE A 152 -13.42 -11.91 -11.39
C ILE A 152 -12.14 -11.97 -12.23
N ASP A 153 -12.22 -11.46 -13.47
CA ASP A 153 -11.05 -11.22 -14.28
C ASP A 153 -10.25 -10.05 -13.69
N PHE A 154 -8.96 -10.28 -13.50
CA PHE A 154 -8.04 -9.32 -12.87
C PHE A 154 -6.77 -9.19 -13.68
N GLU A 155 -6.37 -7.96 -14.03
CA GLU A 155 -5.10 -7.71 -14.71
C GLU A 155 -3.96 -7.57 -13.70
N GLU A 156 -3.04 -8.54 -13.68
CA GLU A 156 -1.81 -8.49 -12.87
C GLU A 156 -0.76 -7.64 -13.61
N ALA A 157 -0.51 -6.42 -13.15
CA ALA A 157 0.49 -5.52 -13.73
C ALA A 157 1.79 -5.41 -12.89
N GLY A 158 1.78 -5.92 -11.67
CA GLY A 158 2.88 -5.80 -10.72
C GLY A 158 3.18 -4.35 -10.32
N THR A 159 2.18 -3.48 -10.42
CA THR A 159 2.26 -2.03 -10.16
C THR A 159 0.96 -1.55 -9.57
N VAL A 160 0.84 -0.24 -9.34
CA VAL A 160 -0.43 0.42 -8.97
C VAL A 160 -1.53 0.29 -10.05
N GLY A 161 -1.21 -0.12 -11.27
CA GLY A 161 -2.20 -0.29 -12.35
C GLY A 161 -2.80 -1.68 -12.44
N SER A 162 -2.64 -2.55 -11.42
CA SER A 162 -3.33 -3.85 -11.35
C SER A 162 -4.79 -3.61 -10.96
N SER A 163 -5.75 -4.09 -11.75
CA SER A 163 -7.16 -3.73 -11.59
C SER A 163 -8.11 -4.85 -12.04
N ALA A 164 -9.29 -4.89 -11.40
CA ALA A 164 -10.44 -5.69 -11.83
C ALA A 164 -11.43 -4.87 -12.70
N VAL A 165 -11.26 -3.55 -12.76
CA VAL A 165 -12.18 -2.62 -13.44
C VAL A 165 -11.55 -2.02 -14.70
N TRP A 166 -10.28 -1.68 -14.63
CA TRP A 166 -9.54 -1.01 -15.71
C TRP A 166 -8.51 -1.91 -16.33
N PHE A 167 -8.78 -2.42 -17.54
CA PHE A 167 -7.89 -3.28 -18.28
C PHE A 167 -7.06 -2.47 -19.27
N SER A 168 -5.73 -2.60 -19.19
CA SER A 168 -4.80 -1.94 -20.12
C SER A 168 -4.69 -2.66 -21.45
N GLY A 169 -5.30 -3.85 -21.59
CA GLY A 169 -5.20 -4.71 -22.76
C GLY A 169 -3.91 -5.53 -22.83
N LYS A 170 -3.20 -5.67 -21.71
CA LYS A 170 -2.02 -6.54 -21.60
C LYS A 170 -2.43 -7.99 -21.34
N GLU A 171 -1.51 -8.93 -21.63
CA GLU A 171 -1.80 -10.37 -21.66
C GLU A 171 -1.95 -11.06 -20.28
N ASN A 172 -1.81 -10.33 -19.18
CA ASN A 172 -1.79 -10.92 -17.83
C ASN A 172 -3.14 -10.83 -17.09
N VAL A 173 -4.21 -11.21 -17.75
CA VAL A 173 -5.52 -11.32 -17.11
C VAL A 173 -5.67 -12.72 -16.55
N VAL A 174 -5.99 -12.80 -15.25
CA VAL A 174 -6.20 -14.04 -14.51
C VAL A 174 -7.54 -14.02 -13.78
N LYS A 175 -8.09 -15.18 -13.48
CA LYS A 175 -9.24 -15.30 -12.58
C LYS A 175 -8.76 -15.18 -11.14
N LYS A 176 -9.37 -14.28 -10.38
CA LYS A 176 -9.11 -14.09 -8.95
C LYS A 176 -10.39 -14.28 -8.14
N GLU A 177 -10.25 -14.90 -6.99
CA GLU A 177 -11.32 -15.00 -6.02
C GLU A 177 -11.64 -13.63 -5.44
N ALA A 178 -12.91 -13.26 -5.50
CA ALA A 178 -13.45 -12.03 -4.95
C ALA A 178 -14.40 -12.38 -3.79
N VAL A 179 -14.29 -11.62 -2.69
CA VAL A 179 -15.10 -11.83 -1.50
C VAL A 179 -15.67 -10.51 -1.00
N THR A 180 -16.81 -10.59 -0.32
CA THR A 180 -17.31 -9.45 0.44
C THR A 180 -16.53 -9.31 1.75
N ILE A 181 -16.32 -8.08 2.22
CA ILE A 181 -15.71 -7.85 3.55
C ILE A 181 -16.58 -8.50 4.64
N ASP A 182 -17.90 -8.48 4.47
CA ASP A 182 -18.86 -9.09 5.40
C ASP A 182 -18.66 -10.61 5.54
N SER A 183 -18.64 -11.35 4.41
CA SER A 183 -18.43 -12.79 4.40
C SER A 183 -17.05 -13.19 4.91
N TRP A 184 -16.04 -12.43 4.50
CA TRP A 184 -14.68 -12.64 4.96
C TRP A 184 -14.54 -12.43 6.48
N ALA A 185 -15.16 -11.39 7.02
CA ALA A 185 -15.11 -11.10 8.45
C ALA A 185 -15.78 -12.22 9.27
N ILE A 186 -16.90 -12.74 8.79
CA ILE A 186 -17.58 -13.89 9.41
C ILE A 186 -16.68 -15.13 9.37
N SER A 187 -16.18 -15.51 8.20
CA SER A 187 -15.37 -16.72 8.00
C SER A 187 -14.05 -16.70 8.76
N ASN A 188 -13.51 -15.51 9.06
CA ASN A 188 -12.27 -15.33 9.83
C ASN A 188 -12.53 -14.98 11.31
N ASN A 189 -13.79 -15.07 11.80
CA ASN A 189 -14.18 -14.78 13.18
C ASN A 189 -13.71 -13.40 13.66
N ILE A 190 -13.83 -12.37 12.82
CA ILE A 190 -13.43 -11.02 13.17
C ILE A 190 -14.36 -10.49 14.26
N SER A 191 -13.77 -10.15 15.40
CA SER A 191 -14.50 -9.64 16.57
C SER A 191 -14.35 -8.13 16.76
N LYS A 192 -13.39 -7.51 16.07
CA LYS A 192 -13.08 -6.08 16.14
C LYS A 192 -12.57 -5.61 14.76
N LEU A 193 -12.95 -4.40 14.36
CA LEU A 193 -12.39 -3.72 13.20
C LEU A 193 -12.48 -2.21 13.40
N ASP A 194 -11.34 -1.54 13.44
CA ASP A 194 -11.22 -0.13 13.83
C ASP A 194 -11.01 0.80 12.65
N PHE A 195 -10.32 0.30 11.61
CA PHE A 195 -9.96 1.11 10.45
C PHE A 195 -9.92 0.29 9.17
N ILE A 196 -10.41 0.87 8.09
CA ILE A 196 -10.32 0.33 6.72
C ILE A 196 -9.72 1.40 5.82
N LYS A 197 -8.52 1.14 5.29
CA LYS A 197 -7.99 1.88 4.14
C LYS A 197 -8.40 1.14 2.88
N MET A 198 -8.87 1.87 1.85
CA MET A 198 -9.30 1.29 0.59
C MET A 198 -8.79 2.14 -0.58
N ASP A 199 -7.92 1.54 -1.37
CA ASP A 199 -7.38 2.07 -2.63
C ASP A 199 -7.13 0.89 -3.55
N ILE A 200 -8.16 0.51 -4.31
CA ILE A 200 -8.29 -0.73 -5.07
C ILE A 200 -8.60 -0.51 -6.55
N GLU A 201 -8.10 0.64 -7.04
CA GLU A 201 -8.05 0.94 -8.47
C GLU A 201 -9.43 0.84 -9.17
N GLY A 202 -10.45 1.48 -8.56
CA GLY A 202 -11.79 1.64 -9.12
C GLY A 202 -12.84 0.65 -8.62
N ALA A 203 -12.48 -0.31 -7.75
CA ALA A 203 -13.43 -1.28 -7.18
C ALA A 203 -14.01 -0.84 -5.82
N GLU A 204 -13.80 0.42 -5.40
CA GLU A 204 -14.15 0.93 -4.08
C GLU A 204 -15.67 0.88 -3.83
N ILE A 205 -16.48 1.23 -4.83
CA ILE A 205 -17.94 1.22 -4.71
C ILE A 205 -18.44 -0.23 -4.51
N GLU A 206 -17.91 -1.17 -5.29
CA GLU A 206 -18.28 -2.57 -5.21
C GLU A 206 -17.88 -3.15 -3.84
N ALA A 207 -16.65 -2.90 -3.39
CA ALA A 207 -16.18 -3.37 -2.09
C ALA A 207 -16.98 -2.79 -0.92
N LEU A 208 -17.42 -1.53 -1.01
CA LEU A 208 -18.31 -0.93 -0.01
C LEU A 208 -19.68 -1.60 -0.01
N GLY A 209 -20.22 -2.01 -1.17
CA GLY A 209 -21.45 -2.79 -1.26
C GLY A 209 -21.35 -4.13 -0.51
N GLY A 210 -20.15 -4.71 -0.43
CA GLY A 210 -19.85 -5.94 0.32
C GLY A 210 -19.41 -5.72 1.78
N CYS A 211 -19.60 -4.52 2.36
CA CYS A 211 -19.11 -4.16 3.69
C CYS A 211 -20.21 -3.68 4.66
N VAL A 212 -21.47 -3.90 4.33
CA VAL A 212 -22.62 -3.28 5.00
C VAL A 212 -22.77 -3.76 6.45
N GLU A 213 -22.67 -5.06 6.69
CA GLU A 213 -22.83 -5.63 8.04
C GLU A 213 -21.61 -5.32 8.93
N VAL A 214 -20.42 -5.30 8.37
CA VAL A 214 -19.19 -4.88 9.07
C VAL A 214 -19.31 -3.42 9.50
N ILE A 215 -19.79 -2.52 8.62
CA ILE A 215 -20.03 -1.11 8.97
C ILE A 215 -21.02 -0.97 10.13
N LYS A 216 -22.15 -1.67 10.08
CA LYS A 216 -23.17 -1.63 11.14
C LYS A 216 -22.64 -2.14 12.47
N LYS A 217 -21.89 -3.25 12.43
CA LYS A 217 -21.43 -3.96 13.63
C LYS A 217 -20.25 -3.26 14.31
N PHE A 218 -19.22 -2.91 13.53
CA PHE A 218 -17.95 -2.44 14.09
C PHE A 218 -17.77 -0.92 13.99
N LYS A 219 -18.47 -0.26 13.05
CA LYS A 219 -18.38 1.19 12.80
C LYS A 219 -16.94 1.66 12.61
N PRO A 220 -16.16 1.00 11.73
CA PRO A 220 -14.77 1.34 11.54
C PRO A 220 -14.63 2.75 10.95
N ASN A 221 -13.47 3.37 11.17
CA ASN A 221 -13.08 4.54 10.42
C ASN A 221 -12.66 4.13 9.00
N PHE A 222 -12.82 5.04 8.03
CA PHE A 222 -12.47 4.78 6.63
C PHE A 222 -11.50 5.82 6.08
N ALA A 223 -10.60 5.37 5.22
CA ALA A 223 -9.86 6.19 4.28
C ALA A 223 -9.98 5.55 2.89
N ILE A 224 -10.75 6.19 2.01
CA ILE A 224 -11.10 5.65 0.69
C ILE A 224 -10.54 6.56 -0.39
N ALA A 225 -9.83 5.98 -1.37
CA ALA A 225 -9.43 6.69 -2.56
C ALA A 225 -10.65 6.94 -3.44
N SER A 226 -10.97 8.21 -3.69
CA SER A 226 -12.13 8.61 -4.49
C SER A 226 -11.78 9.17 -5.88
N TYR A 227 -10.51 9.13 -6.25
CA TYR A 227 -10.02 9.69 -7.52
C TYR A 227 -10.10 8.69 -8.68
N HIS A 228 -10.56 7.48 -8.43
CA HIS A 228 -10.85 6.45 -9.43
C HIS A 228 -12.35 6.36 -9.78
N ILE A 229 -13.21 7.11 -9.06
CA ILE A 229 -14.68 7.08 -9.18
C ILE A 229 -15.15 8.15 -10.16
#